data_bfcb8bce14b9bb61b744a4326355265b
#
_entry.id   bfcb8bce14b9bb61b744a4326355265b
#
_cell.length_a   1.000
_cell.length_b   1.000
_cell.length_c   1.000
_cell.angle_alpha   90.00
_cell.angle_beta   90.00
_cell.angle_gamma   90.00
#
_symmetry.space_group_name_H-M   'P 1'
#
loop_
_entity.id
_entity.type
_entity.pdbx_description
1 polymer ?
#
loop_
_entity_poly.entity_id
_entity_poly.type
_entity_poly.pdbx_seq_one_letter_code
_entity_poly.pdbx_strand_id
1 'polypeptide(L)'
;DFFDLHCDTLTRLVQTGEQLADTESCHVSLKKASAFGRWAQVYACFVPDNQNGKGAFACYERQRDAFLGQMARWAGQVQPCADGPALAAAFAGGRRAAILSVENGSALEGNLSRLEVFHRDGVRFLTLTWFGENELGFGSLAGGKLKPFGREVVKKLPEYGIVPDISHLSDEGVAEVF
;
A
#
# COMPACT_ATOMS: atom_id res chain seq x y z
N ASP A 1 20.27 6.84 -6.50
CA ASP A 1 19.23 6.64 -5.51
C ASP A 1 17.87 6.72 -6.20
N PHE A 2 16.96 5.84 -5.84
CA PHE A 2 15.63 5.79 -6.43
C PHE A 2 14.58 5.53 -5.33
N PHE A 3 13.50 6.30 -5.32
CA PHE A 3 12.36 6.10 -4.44
C PHE A 3 11.09 6.08 -5.29
N ASP A 4 10.47 4.90 -5.38
CA ASP A 4 9.23 4.69 -6.12
C ASP A 4 8.06 4.55 -5.15
N LEU A 5 7.04 5.37 -5.35
CA LEU A 5 5.90 5.47 -4.44
C LEU A 5 4.80 4.45 -4.71
N HIS A 6 4.91 3.63 -5.79
CA HIS A 6 3.86 2.64 -6.09
C HIS A 6 4.33 1.49 -6.97
N CYS A 7 3.91 0.27 -6.63
CA CYS A 7 3.89 -0.86 -7.56
C CYS A 7 2.86 -1.90 -7.13
N ASP A 8 2.25 -2.59 -8.13
CA ASP A 8 1.26 -3.67 -7.96
C ASP A 8 1.89 -5.06 -7.91
N THR A 9 3.17 -5.14 -7.60
CA THR A 9 3.90 -6.41 -7.60
C THR A 9 3.23 -7.45 -6.72
N LEU A 10 2.69 -7.07 -5.55
CA LEU A 10 2.04 -8.03 -4.64
C LEU A 10 0.85 -8.74 -5.26
N THR A 11 0.01 -8.03 -6.00
CA THR A 11 -1.12 -8.61 -6.74
C THR A 11 -0.63 -9.70 -7.69
N ARG A 12 0.45 -9.43 -8.43
CA ARG A 12 1.03 -10.42 -9.36
C ARG A 12 1.63 -11.61 -8.66
N LEU A 13 2.38 -11.40 -7.58
CA LEU A 13 2.97 -12.50 -6.80
C LEU A 13 1.90 -13.45 -6.24
N VAL A 14 0.77 -12.89 -5.75
CA VAL A 14 -0.38 -13.71 -5.28
C VAL A 14 -1.01 -14.49 -6.43
N GLN A 15 -1.13 -13.91 -7.63
CA GLN A 15 -1.74 -14.56 -8.78
C GLN A 15 -0.86 -15.63 -9.43
N THR A 16 0.45 -15.40 -9.48
CA THR A 16 1.38 -16.24 -10.24
C THR A 16 2.19 -17.20 -9.37
N GLY A 17 2.35 -16.91 -8.07
CA GLY A 17 3.26 -17.61 -7.17
C GLY A 17 4.74 -17.32 -7.41
N GLU A 18 5.06 -16.35 -8.28
CA GLU A 18 6.44 -15.94 -8.54
C GLU A 18 7.10 -15.34 -7.28
N GLN A 19 8.42 -15.21 -7.32
CA GLN A 19 9.22 -14.69 -6.21
C GLN A 19 9.71 -13.27 -6.51
N LEU A 20 9.71 -12.40 -5.51
CA LEU A 20 10.15 -11.01 -5.64
C LEU A 20 11.60 -10.87 -6.16
N ALA A 21 12.43 -11.87 -5.91
CA ALA A 21 13.83 -11.81 -6.31
C ALA A 21 14.02 -11.66 -7.82
N ASP A 22 13.32 -12.45 -8.62
CA ASP A 22 13.45 -12.50 -10.07
C ASP A 22 12.11 -12.84 -10.72
N THR A 23 11.18 -11.89 -10.69
CA THR A 23 9.91 -12.03 -11.40
C THR A 23 10.01 -11.43 -12.80
N GLU A 24 9.65 -12.21 -13.82
CA GLU A 24 9.61 -11.73 -15.21
C GLU A 24 8.30 -11.00 -15.50
N SER A 25 7.20 -11.41 -14.84
CA SER A 25 5.87 -10.83 -15.05
C SER A 25 5.67 -9.45 -14.41
N CYS A 26 6.57 -9.00 -13.52
CA CYS A 26 6.48 -7.72 -12.83
C CYS A 26 7.54 -6.72 -13.33
N HIS A 27 7.19 -5.43 -13.31
CA HIS A 27 8.14 -4.36 -13.59
C HIS A 27 9.19 -4.19 -12.49
N VAL A 28 8.82 -4.51 -11.24
CA VAL A 28 9.68 -4.42 -10.05
C VAL A 28 10.08 -5.81 -9.57
N SER A 29 11.39 -6.02 -9.38
CA SER A 29 11.97 -7.19 -8.70
C SER A 29 13.30 -6.79 -8.03
N LEU A 30 13.81 -7.61 -7.11
CA LEU A 30 15.11 -7.34 -6.48
C LEU A 30 16.23 -7.36 -7.50
N LYS A 31 16.18 -8.22 -8.52
CA LYS A 31 17.13 -8.27 -9.63
C LYS A 31 17.13 -6.96 -10.42
N LYS A 32 15.96 -6.44 -10.80
CA LYS A 32 15.82 -5.17 -11.53
C LYS A 32 16.27 -3.99 -10.65
N ALA A 33 15.92 -4.00 -9.37
CA ALA A 33 16.34 -3.00 -8.40
C ALA A 33 17.85 -2.99 -8.15
N SER A 34 18.58 -4.05 -8.48
CA SER A 34 20.04 -4.13 -8.32
C SER A 34 20.82 -3.15 -9.20
N ALA A 35 20.19 -2.61 -10.25
CA ALA A 35 20.77 -1.56 -11.10
C ALA A 35 20.92 -0.21 -10.39
N PHE A 36 20.28 -0.03 -9.23
CA PHE A 36 20.31 1.21 -8.45
C PHE A 36 21.13 1.05 -7.17
N GLY A 37 21.77 2.12 -6.73
CA GLY A 37 22.56 2.11 -5.48
C GLY A 37 21.65 1.95 -4.25
N ARG A 38 20.87 2.99 -3.90
CA ARG A 38 19.81 2.91 -2.90
C ARG A 38 18.46 2.88 -3.60
N TRP A 39 17.63 1.94 -3.19
CA TRP A 39 16.27 1.79 -3.70
C TRP A 39 15.28 1.67 -2.54
N ALA A 40 14.23 2.49 -2.55
CA ALA A 40 13.05 2.34 -1.72
C ALA A 40 11.82 2.18 -2.63
N GLN A 41 10.99 1.19 -2.33
CA GLN A 41 9.78 0.86 -3.07
C GLN A 41 8.59 0.78 -2.16
N VAL A 42 7.49 1.45 -2.53
CA VAL A 42 6.18 1.24 -1.92
C VAL A 42 5.46 0.12 -2.68
N TYR A 43 5.06 -0.90 -1.95
CA TYR A 43 4.34 -2.08 -2.44
C TYR A 43 2.86 -1.97 -2.03
N ALA A 44 1.98 -1.92 -3.00
CA ALA A 44 0.55 -1.76 -2.77
C ALA A 44 -0.15 -3.12 -2.58
N CYS A 45 -0.94 -3.22 -1.50
CA CYS A 45 -2.00 -4.20 -1.38
C CYS A 45 -3.24 -3.63 -2.08
N PHE A 46 -3.45 -3.99 -3.33
CA PHE A 46 -4.50 -3.45 -4.18
C PHE A 46 -5.83 -4.19 -4.02
N VAL A 47 -6.91 -3.45 -3.83
CA VAL A 47 -8.29 -3.99 -3.84
C VAL A 47 -9.03 -3.39 -5.04
N PRO A 48 -9.36 -4.18 -6.07
CA PRO A 48 -10.11 -3.68 -7.22
C PRO A 48 -11.56 -3.34 -6.84
N ASP A 49 -12.18 -2.37 -7.53
CA ASP A 49 -13.53 -1.87 -7.24
C ASP A 49 -14.61 -2.98 -7.23
N ASN A 50 -14.45 -4.01 -8.05
CA ASN A 50 -15.38 -5.15 -8.06
C ASN A 50 -15.26 -6.07 -6.83
N GLN A 51 -14.33 -5.79 -5.93
CA GLN A 51 -14.16 -6.43 -4.62
C GLN A 51 -14.43 -5.47 -3.45
N ASN A 52 -14.94 -4.27 -3.71
CA ASN A 52 -15.33 -3.34 -2.66
C ASN A 52 -16.38 -3.97 -1.71
N GLY A 53 -16.33 -3.60 -0.43
CA GLY A 53 -17.18 -4.13 0.60
C GLY A 53 -16.69 -5.48 1.14
N LYS A 54 -17.61 -6.39 1.45
CA LYS A 54 -17.29 -7.66 2.11
C LYS A 54 -16.29 -8.50 1.32
N GLY A 55 -15.16 -8.81 1.94
CA GLY A 55 -14.05 -9.57 1.34
C GLY A 55 -12.86 -8.70 0.89
N ALA A 56 -13.01 -7.38 0.91
CA ALA A 56 -11.93 -6.45 0.60
C ALA A 56 -10.76 -6.57 1.60
N PHE A 57 -11.07 -6.75 2.88
CA PHE A 57 -10.06 -6.98 3.90
C PHE A 57 -9.31 -8.30 3.69
N ALA A 58 -9.99 -9.37 3.34
CA ALA A 58 -9.34 -10.64 3.02
C ALA A 58 -8.45 -10.54 1.75
N CYS A 59 -8.81 -9.66 0.79
CA CYS A 59 -7.96 -9.36 -0.35
C CYS A 59 -6.65 -8.68 0.09
N TYR A 60 -6.74 -7.69 1.00
CA TYR A 60 -5.58 -7.08 1.64
C TYR A 60 -4.71 -8.13 2.36
N GLU A 61 -5.31 -8.96 3.23
CA GLU A 61 -4.57 -9.93 4.02
C GLU A 61 -3.73 -10.88 3.17
N ARG A 62 -4.28 -11.39 2.06
CA ARG A 62 -3.53 -12.26 1.15
C ARG A 62 -2.28 -11.60 0.57
N GLN A 63 -2.37 -10.32 0.21
CA GLN A 63 -1.25 -9.57 -0.36
C GLN A 63 -0.24 -9.16 0.73
N ARG A 64 -0.73 -8.76 1.92
CA ARG A 64 0.10 -8.53 3.10
C ARG A 64 0.91 -9.78 3.47
N ASP A 65 0.30 -10.95 3.48
CA ASP A 65 0.98 -12.22 3.79
C ASP A 65 2.03 -12.56 2.73
N ALA A 66 1.73 -12.30 1.46
CA ALA A 66 2.71 -12.42 0.39
C ALA A 66 3.89 -11.46 0.60
N PHE A 67 3.63 -10.19 0.94
CA PHE A 67 4.68 -9.22 1.28
C PHE A 67 5.57 -9.72 2.42
N LEU A 68 4.98 -10.09 3.55
CA LEU A 68 5.73 -10.56 4.72
C LEU A 68 6.56 -11.81 4.40
N GLY A 69 6.00 -12.75 3.64
CA GLY A 69 6.69 -13.95 3.19
C GLY A 69 7.90 -13.63 2.29
N GLN A 70 7.75 -12.68 1.35
CA GLN A 70 8.86 -12.24 0.50
C GLN A 70 9.94 -11.49 1.30
N MET A 71 9.56 -10.63 2.25
CA MET A 71 10.50 -9.92 3.11
C MET A 71 11.32 -10.88 3.97
N ALA A 72 10.67 -11.88 4.57
CA ALA A 72 11.36 -12.92 5.36
C ALA A 72 12.31 -13.76 4.49
N ARG A 73 11.87 -14.17 3.31
CA ARG A 73 12.66 -15.00 2.39
C ARG A 73 13.91 -14.29 1.89
N TRP A 74 13.83 -13.00 1.64
CA TRP A 74 14.89 -12.19 1.04
C TRP A 74 15.49 -11.16 1.99
N ALA A 75 15.45 -11.43 3.32
CA ALA A 75 15.87 -10.50 4.37
C ALA A 75 17.33 -10.00 4.22
N GLY A 76 18.19 -10.73 3.52
CA GLY A 76 19.56 -10.29 3.18
C GLY A 76 19.62 -9.22 2.08
N GLN A 77 18.57 -9.03 1.30
CA GLN A 77 18.53 -8.13 0.14
C GLN A 77 17.54 -6.98 0.28
N VAL A 78 16.45 -7.18 1.02
CA VAL A 78 15.36 -6.21 1.22
C VAL A 78 14.93 -6.20 2.68
N GLN A 79 14.53 -5.04 3.16
CA GLN A 79 14.03 -4.81 4.52
C GLN A 79 12.68 -4.11 4.48
N PRO A 80 11.66 -4.61 5.22
CA PRO A 80 10.44 -3.85 5.45
C PRO A 80 10.74 -2.62 6.30
N CYS A 81 10.23 -1.47 5.88
CA CYS A 81 10.47 -0.18 6.49
C CYS A 81 9.15 0.53 6.78
N ALA A 82 8.85 0.71 8.06
CA ALA A 82 7.65 1.39 8.53
C ALA A 82 7.93 2.82 9.04
N ASP A 83 9.19 3.26 9.02
CA ASP A 83 9.60 4.59 9.49
C ASP A 83 10.97 5.00 8.90
N GLY A 84 11.36 6.26 9.16
CA GLY A 84 12.65 6.81 8.71
C GLY A 84 13.87 6.08 9.27
N PRO A 85 13.93 5.75 10.57
CA PRO A 85 15.00 4.94 11.13
C PRO A 85 15.18 3.58 10.45
N ALA A 86 14.10 2.84 10.18
CA ALA A 86 14.15 1.56 9.47
C ALA A 86 14.65 1.74 8.02
N LEU A 87 14.22 2.81 7.35
CA LEU A 87 14.70 3.16 6.00
C LEU A 87 16.21 3.44 6.01
N ALA A 88 16.69 4.25 6.96
CA ALA A 88 18.11 4.55 7.09
C ALA A 88 18.93 3.29 7.39
N ALA A 89 18.44 2.41 8.27
CA ALA A 89 19.09 1.15 8.60
C ALA A 89 19.16 0.18 7.40
N ALA A 90 18.12 0.13 6.56
CA ALA A 90 18.12 -0.66 5.34
C ALA A 90 19.26 -0.22 4.41
N PHE A 91 19.36 1.08 4.17
CA PHE A 91 20.41 1.63 3.29
C PHE A 91 21.81 1.49 3.87
N ALA A 92 22.00 1.70 5.19
CA ALA A 92 23.27 1.47 5.85
C ALA A 92 23.72 0.00 5.77
N GLY A 93 22.77 -0.94 5.79
CA GLY A 93 22.99 -2.37 5.61
C GLY A 93 23.11 -2.84 4.16
N GLY A 94 23.11 -1.93 3.17
CA GLY A 94 23.18 -2.27 1.75
C GLY A 94 21.94 -2.98 1.21
N ARG A 95 20.80 -2.90 1.91
CA ARG A 95 19.53 -3.51 1.52
C ARG A 95 18.59 -2.51 0.85
N ARG A 96 17.70 -3.00 0.01
CA ARG A 96 16.58 -2.24 -0.52
C ARG A 96 15.53 -2.06 0.58
N ALA A 97 14.84 -0.92 0.55
CA ALA A 97 13.77 -0.65 1.49
C ALA A 97 12.41 -1.00 0.84
N ALA A 98 11.57 -1.71 1.57
CA ALA A 98 10.21 -2.05 1.16
C ALA A 98 9.20 -1.41 2.12
N ILE A 99 8.30 -0.61 1.60
CA ILE A 99 7.26 0.09 2.36
C ILE A 99 5.91 -0.50 1.95
N LEU A 100 5.06 -0.82 2.91
CA LEU A 100 3.74 -1.37 2.62
C LEU A 100 2.70 -0.25 2.51
N SER A 101 1.83 -0.34 1.50
CA SER A 101 0.66 0.51 1.34
C SER A 101 -0.60 -0.30 1.10
N VAL A 102 -1.74 0.35 1.25
CA VAL A 102 -3.05 -0.17 0.82
C VAL A 102 -3.58 0.73 -0.28
N GLU A 103 -3.89 0.17 -1.44
CA GLU A 103 -4.57 0.88 -2.51
C GLU A 103 -6.04 0.48 -2.54
N ASN A 104 -6.90 1.47 -2.35
CA ASN A 104 -8.34 1.42 -2.13
C ASN A 104 -8.72 1.11 -0.66
N GLY A 105 -9.14 2.15 0.04
CA GLY A 105 -9.59 2.12 1.43
C GLY A 105 -10.80 1.23 1.71
N SER A 106 -11.43 0.65 0.67
CA SER A 106 -12.44 -0.41 0.80
C SER A 106 -11.96 -1.58 1.65
N ALA A 107 -10.63 -1.82 1.74
CA ALA A 107 -10.05 -2.79 2.65
C ALA A 107 -10.42 -2.58 4.12
N LEU A 108 -10.86 -1.38 4.51
CA LEU A 108 -11.39 -1.12 5.84
C LEU A 108 -12.79 -1.75 6.06
N GLU A 109 -13.58 -1.98 5.00
CA GLU A 109 -14.96 -2.49 5.05
C GLU A 109 -15.82 -1.72 6.08
N GLY A 110 -15.70 -0.37 6.13
CA GLY A 110 -16.42 0.48 7.06
C GLY A 110 -16.02 0.31 8.54
N ASN A 111 -14.93 -0.38 8.85
CA ASN A 111 -14.47 -0.64 10.21
C ASN A 111 -13.18 0.13 10.54
N LEU A 112 -13.29 1.18 11.35
CA LEU A 112 -12.17 2.05 11.71
C LEU A 112 -11.08 1.33 12.51
N SER A 113 -11.41 0.27 13.29
CA SER A 113 -10.42 -0.48 14.07
C SER A 113 -9.40 -1.22 13.20
N ARG A 114 -9.65 -1.39 11.90
CA ARG A 114 -8.68 -1.96 10.96
C ARG A 114 -7.47 -1.05 10.69
N LEU A 115 -7.56 0.24 11.01
CA LEU A 115 -6.38 1.12 10.98
C LEU A 115 -5.30 0.66 11.97
N GLU A 116 -5.68 0.11 13.12
CA GLU A 116 -4.74 -0.50 14.06
C GLU A 116 -4.04 -1.73 13.45
N VAL A 117 -4.79 -2.55 12.69
CA VAL A 117 -4.22 -3.69 11.96
C VAL A 117 -3.23 -3.20 10.90
N PHE A 118 -3.60 -2.21 10.10
CA PHE A 118 -2.71 -1.63 9.09
C PHE A 118 -1.43 -1.06 9.72
N HIS A 119 -1.55 -0.32 10.83
CA HIS A 119 -0.40 0.21 11.54
C HIS A 119 0.54 -0.90 12.04
N ARG A 120 -0.01 -1.94 12.69
CA ARG A 120 0.75 -3.09 13.19
C ARG A 120 1.44 -3.85 12.06
N ASP A 121 0.80 -3.99 10.91
CA ASP A 121 1.33 -4.67 9.72
C ASP A 121 2.38 -3.81 8.97
N GLY A 122 2.58 -2.55 9.39
CA GLY A 122 3.59 -1.64 8.84
C GLY A 122 3.13 -0.82 7.62
N VAL A 123 1.83 -0.74 7.36
CA VAL A 123 1.28 0.13 6.33
C VAL A 123 1.61 1.60 6.61
N ARG A 124 2.04 2.35 5.58
CA ARG A 124 2.39 3.78 5.69
C ARG A 124 1.64 4.69 4.75
N PHE A 125 0.99 4.15 3.74
CA PHE A 125 0.12 4.90 2.83
C PHE A 125 -1.21 4.18 2.68
N LEU A 126 -2.30 4.94 2.65
CA LEU A 126 -3.65 4.47 2.35
C LEU A 126 -4.23 5.31 1.23
N THR A 127 -4.32 4.75 0.02
CA THR A 127 -5.05 5.36 -1.08
C THR A 127 -6.55 5.23 -0.78
N LEU A 128 -7.24 6.38 -0.67
CA LEU A 128 -8.59 6.43 -0.12
C LEU A 128 -9.62 5.72 -0.99
N THR A 129 -9.51 5.87 -2.31
CA THR A 129 -10.40 5.23 -3.29
C THR A 129 -9.56 4.69 -4.46
N TRP A 130 -10.13 3.78 -5.24
CA TRP A 130 -9.68 3.56 -6.59
C TRP A 130 -10.57 4.38 -7.54
N PHE A 131 -10.91 3.92 -8.73
CA PHE A 131 -11.66 4.73 -9.70
C PHE A 131 -13.14 4.92 -9.36
N GLY A 132 -13.74 3.96 -8.69
CA GLY A 132 -15.15 3.93 -8.34
C GLY A 132 -15.48 4.51 -6.98
N GLU A 133 -16.67 4.19 -6.51
CA GLU A 133 -17.18 4.52 -5.19
C GLU A 133 -16.82 3.41 -4.19
N ASN A 134 -16.45 3.78 -2.97
CA ASN A 134 -16.29 2.88 -1.83
C ASN A 134 -16.90 3.49 -0.54
N GLU A 135 -16.60 2.90 0.62
CA GLU A 135 -17.11 3.36 1.92
C GLU A 135 -16.53 4.73 2.34
N LEU A 136 -15.38 5.12 1.80
CA LEU A 136 -14.70 6.38 2.15
C LEU A 136 -15.17 7.55 1.28
N GLY A 137 -15.51 7.29 0.01
CA GLY A 137 -15.83 8.37 -0.93
C GLY A 137 -15.93 7.89 -2.37
N PHE A 138 -15.57 8.77 -3.28
CA PHE A 138 -15.72 8.58 -4.71
C PHE A 138 -14.37 8.75 -5.41
N GLY A 139 -14.05 7.82 -6.28
CA GLY A 139 -12.92 7.91 -7.17
C GLY A 139 -13.16 8.87 -8.33
N SER A 140 -12.11 9.13 -9.09
CA SER A 140 -12.09 10.12 -10.19
C SER A 140 -13.09 9.84 -11.32
N LEU A 141 -13.50 8.59 -11.51
CA LEU A 141 -14.52 8.24 -12.51
C LEU A 141 -15.95 8.34 -11.98
N ALA A 142 -16.14 8.32 -10.66
CA ALA A 142 -17.46 8.42 -10.03
C ALA A 142 -17.85 9.85 -9.69
N GLY A 143 -16.88 10.69 -9.26
CA GLY A 143 -17.09 12.06 -8.79
C GLY A 143 -17.88 12.13 -7.48
N GLY A 144 -17.60 13.11 -6.64
CA GLY A 144 -18.29 13.33 -5.37
C GLY A 144 -17.34 13.53 -4.19
N LYS A 145 -17.89 13.87 -3.04
CA LYS A 145 -17.17 14.21 -1.82
C LYS A 145 -16.79 12.98 -0.99
N LEU A 146 -15.92 13.16 0.00
CA LEU A 146 -15.73 12.14 1.03
C LEU A 146 -17.06 11.83 1.74
N LYS A 147 -17.28 10.57 2.01
CA LYS A 147 -18.38 10.11 2.87
C LYS A 147 -18.06 10.38 4.35
N PRO A 148 -19.04 10.34 5.25
CA PRO A 148 -18.81 10.53 6.69
C PRO A 148 -17.68 9.61 7.22
N PHE A 149 -17.69 8.33 6.84
CA PHE A 149 -16.65 7.38 7.23
C PHE A 149 -15.28 7.77 6.67
N GLY A 150 -15.21 8.22 5.41
CA GLY A 150 -13.94 8.66 4.81
C GLY A 150 -13.33 9.86 5.54
N ARG A 151 -14.15 10.85 5.93
CA ARG A 151 -13.70 11.98 6.75
C ARG A 151 -13.19 11.55 8.13
N GLU A 152 -13.81 10.54 8.74
CA GLU A 152 -13.37 9.98 10.01
C GLU A 152 -12.03 9.25 9.84
N VAL A 153 -11.89 8.44 8.79
CA VAL A 153 -10.62 7.76 8.46
C VAL A 153 -9.50 8.78 8.26
N VAL A 154 -9.69 9.80 7.41
CA VAL A 154 -8.65 10.83 7.16
C VAL A 154 -8.18 11.51 8.44
N LYS A 155 -9.10 11.83 9.36
CA LYS A 155 -8.75 12.42 10.67
C LYS A 155 -7.93 11.47 11.56
N LYS A 156 -8.15 10.16 11.42
CA LYS A 156 -7.50 9.15 12.26
C LYS A 156 -6.14 8.67 11.72
N LEU A 157 -5.90 8.73 10.42
CA LEU A 157 -4.67 8.24 9.80
C LEU A 157 -3.38 8.77 10.46
N PRO A 158 -3.27 10.09 10.83
CA PRO A 158 -2.07 10.61 11.48
C PRO A 158 -1.74 9.95 12.82
N GLU A 159 -2.77 9.51 13.59
CA GLU A 159 -2.58 8.84 14.88
C GLU A 159 -1.84 7.49 14.71
N TYR A 160 -1.98 6.87 13.53
CA TYR A 160 -1.32 5.62 13.16
C TYR A 160 -0.05 5.83 12.32
N GLY A 161 0.34 7.07 12.04
CA GLY A 161 1.47 7.37 11.17
C GLY A 161 1.26 6.89 9.73
N ILE A 162 0.02 6.85 9.28
CA ILE A 162 -0.36 6.48 7.91
C ILE A 162 -0.69 7.76 7.14
N VAL A 163 -0.11 7.91 5.97
CA VAL A 163 -0.33 9.05 5.08
C VAL A 163 -1.55 8.78 4.20
N PRO A 164 -2.56 9.67 4.17
CA PRO A 164 -3.61 9.57 3.18
C PRO A 164 -3.04 9.81 1.78
N ASP A 165 -3.26 8.87 0.88
CA ASP A 165 -2.92 9.01 -0.52
C ASP A 165 -4.18 9.36 -1.30
N ILE A 166 -4.14 10.50 -1.99
CA ILE A 166 -5.26 11.06 -2.76
C ILE A 166 -5.23 10.63 -4.24
N SER A 167 -4.30 9.76 -4.64
CA SER A 167 -4.32 9.15 -5.95
C SER A 167 -5.68 8.52 -6.21
N HIS A 168 -6.22 8.70 -7.40
CA HIS A 168 -7.54 8.24 -7.82
C HIS A 168 -8.75 8.93 -7.16
N LEU A 169 -8.58 9.76 -6.12
CA LEU A 169 -9.69 10.44 -5.47
C LEU A 169 -10.31 11.49 -6.42
N SER A 170 -11.61 11.72 -6.32
CA SER A 170 -12.30 12.78 -7.04
C SER A 170 -11.81 14.17 -6.62
N ASP A 171 -11.92 15.18 -7.48
CA ASP A 171 -11.50 16.56 -7.18
C ASP A 171 -12.19 17.12 -5.94
N GLU A 172 -13.50 16.83 -5.78
CA GLU A 172 -14.27 17.25 -4.62
C GLU A 172 -13.80 16.54 -3.33
N GLY A 173 -13.40 15.27 -3.46
CA GLY A 173 -12.83 14.51 -2.35
C GLY A 173 -11.46 15.05 -1.93
N VAL A 174 -10.60 15.38 -2.90
CA VAL A 174 -9.29 15.99 -2.65
C VAL A 174 -9.42 17.29 -1.85
N ALA A 175 -10.37 18.16 -2.24
CA ALA A 175 -10.62 19.42 -1.54
C ALA A 175 -11.08 19.24 -0.07
N GLU A 176 -11.54 18.05 0.33
CA GLU A 176 -11.96 17.76 1.71
C GLU A 176 -10.85 17.10 2.56
N VAL A 177 -9.71 16.71 1.96
CA VAL A 177 -8.57 16.13 2.69
C VAL A 177 -7.69 17.22 3.28
N PHE A 178 -7.66 18.40 2.64
CA PHE A 178 -6.88 19.58 3.05
C PHE A 178 -7.75 20.59 3.79
#